data_f116816d3682e7f31ea6dfa5f9308e3d
#
_entry.id   f116816d3682e7f31ea6dfa5f9308e3d
#
_cell.length_a   1.000
_cell.length_b   1.000
_cell.length_c   1.000
_cell.angle_alpha   90.00
_cell.angle_beta   90.00
_cell.angle_gamma   90.00
#
_symmetry.space_group_name_H-M   'P 1'
#
loop_
_entity.id
_entity.type
_entity.pdbx_description
1 polymer ?
#
loop_
_entity_poly.entity_id
_entity_poly.type
_entity_poly.pdbx_seq_one_letter_code
_entity_poly.pdbx_strand_id
1 'polypeptide(L)'
;MFHPLIRMLATRPELLARHLSGYAQLMGAQLGVAGGLLQDRALLLAGLAGGLLLGLGLAGVAGLLAAALPMAAMPAPWLLVAVPALPLGLAAGCAWALRRQPQVWSSALLREQMAIDAALLHEVNAA
;
A
#
# COMPACT_ATOMS: atom_id res chain seq x y z
N MET A 1 45.74 19.05 -16.55
CA MET A 1 45.12 18.55 -17.78
C MET A 1 43.67 18.23 -17.47
N PHE A 2 42.77 19.11 -17.81
CA PHE A 2 41.35 18.82 -17.63
C PHE A 2 40.89 17.90 -18.76
N HIS A 3 40.31 16.77 -18.39
CA HIS A 3 39.79 15.74 -19.30
C HIS A 3 38.89 16.41 -20.35
N PRO A 4 39.01 16.11 -21.66
CA PRO A 4 38.21 16.73 -22.72
C PRO A 4 36.70 16.55 -22.49
N LEU A 5 36.28 15.52 -21.73
CA LEU A 5 34.90 15.30 -21.30
C LEU A 5 34.34 16.42 -20.43
N ILE A 6 35.14 17.00 -19.52
CA ILE A 6 34.68 18.09 -18.64
C ILE A 6 34.45 19.37 -19.46
N ARG A 7 35.27 19.60 -20.49
CA ARG A 7 35.14 20.76 -21.38
C ARG A 7 33.91 20.62 -22.29
N MET A 8 33.59 19.40 -22.73
CA MET A 8 32.38 19.10 -23.50
C MET A 8 31.10 19.23 -22.66
N LEU A 9 31.17 18.89 -21.38
CA LEU A 9 30.08 19.05 -20.40
C LEU A 9 29.82 20.55 -20.10
N ALA A 10 30.87 21.37 -20.02
CA ALA A 10 30.74 22.79 -19.71
C ALA A 10 30.24 23.63 -20.90
N THR A 11 30.40 23.13 -22.14
CA THR A 11 30.03 23.88 -23.35
C THR A 11 28.60 23.64 -23.84
N ARG A 12 27.91 22.60 -23.33
CA ARG A 12 26.53 22.29 -23.71
C ARG A 12 25.66 21.87 -22.51
N PRO A 13 25.37 22.81 -21.60
CA PRO A 13 24.54 22.53 -20.41
C PRO A 13 23.10 22.11 -20.78
N GLU A 14 22.63 22.49 -21.97
CA GLU A 14 21.29 22.18 -22.47
C GLU A 14 21.05 20.67 -22.70
N LEU A 15 22.09 19.93 -23.14
CA LEU A 15 22.00 18.49 -23.35
C LEU A 15 21.95 17.73 -22.03
N LEU A 16 22.68 18.19 -21.02
CA LEU A 16 22.63 17.65 -19.67
C LEU A 16 21.25 17.91 -19.02
N ALA A 17 20.76 19.13 -19.15
CA ALA A 17 19.45 19.52 -18.64
C ALA A 17 18.32 18.69 -19.27
N ARG A 18 18.37 18.42 -20.57
CA ARG A 18 17.41 17.55 -21.26
C ARG A 18 17.49 16.09 -20.81
N HIS A 19 18.70 15.54 -20.60
CA HIS A 19 18.87 14.18 -20.09
C HIS A 19 18.37 14.05 -18.65
N LEU A 20 18.74 15.00 -17.78
CA LEU A 20 18.28 15.03 -16.39
C LEU A 20 16.77 15.23 -16.28
N SER A 21 16.17 16.09 -17.12
CA SER A 21 14.71 16.28 -17.11
C SER A 21 13.96 15.03 -17.57
N GLY A 22 14.49 14.28 -18.54
CA GLY A 22 13.94 13.00 -18.98
C GLY A 22 13.96 11.95 -17.87
N TYR A 23 15.07 11.82 -17.14
CA TYR A 23 15.18 10.93 -15.99
C TYR A 23 14.29 11.37 -14.83
N ALA A 24 14.20 12.67 -14.54
CA ALA A 24 13.34 13.20 -13.50
C ALA A 24 11.86 12.97 -13.80
N GLN A 25 11.44 13.09 -15.06
CA GLN A 25 10.07 12.81 -15.48
C GLN A 25 9.73 11.31 -15.38
N LEU A 26 10.64 10.42 -15.79
CA LEU A 26 10.46 8.98 -15.66
C LEU A 26 10.40 8.53 -14.20
N MET A 27 11.30 9.03 -13.36
CA MET A 27 11.27 8.77 -11.92
C MET A 27 10.03 9.35 -11.26
N GLY A 28 9.63 10.57 -11.62
CA GLY A 28 8.41 11.19 -11.10
C GLY A 28 7.15 10.41 -11.46
N ALA A 29 7.05 9.92 -12.70
CA ALA A 29 5.93 9.08 -13.14
C ALA A 29 5.90 7.73 -12.41
N GLN A 30 7.06 7.07 -12.24
CA GLN A 30 7.14 5.79 -11.51
C GLN A 30 6.86 5.95 -10.00
N LEU A 31 7.38 7.02 -9.38
CA LEU A 31 7.09 7.36 -7.99
C LEU A 31 5.63 7.75 -7.79
N GLY A 32 5.00 8.42 -8.75
CA GLY A 32 3.58 8.76 -8.71
C GLY A 32 2.68 7.53 -8.71
N VAL A 33 2.95 6.56 -9.58
CA VAL A 33 2.19 5.30 -9.65
C VAL A 33 2.43 4.45 -8.40
N ALA A 34 3.67 4.31 -7.95
CA ALA A 34 4.01 3.57 -6.72
C ALA A 34 3.44 4.27 -5.48
N GLY A 35 3.47 5.60 -5.43
CA GLY A 35 2.89 6.40 -4.35
C GLY A 35 1.38 6.25 -4.25
N GLY A 36 0.66 6.25 -5.38
CA GLY A 36 -0.78 6.04 -5.43
C GLY A 36 -1.19 4.66 -4.90
N LEU A 37 -0.51 3.60 -5.33
CA LEU A 37 -0.76 2.23 -4.86
C LEU A 37 -0.47 2.06 -3.36
N LEU A 38 0.59 2.69 -2.85
CA LEU A 38 0.91 2.70 -1.41
C LEU A 38 -0.13 3.48 -0.61
N GLN A 39 -0.62 4.61 -1.12
CA GLN A 39 -1.64 5.42 -0.48
C GLN A 39 -2.97 4.67 -0.40
N ASP A 40 -3.42 4.04 -1.48
CA ASP A 40 -4.65 3.25 -1.51
C ASP A 40 -4.59 2.08 -0.52
N ARG A 41 -3.45 1.39 -0.47
CA ARG A 41 -3.23 0.30 0.47
C ARG A 41 -3.20 0.77 1.93
N ALA A 42 -2.58 1.92 2.20
CA ALA A 42 -2.55 2.51 3.54
C ALA A 42 -3.96 2.92 4.00
N LEU A 43 -4.77 3.50 3.11
CA LEU A 43 -6.16 3.86 3.39
C LEU A 43 -7.03 2.62 3.69
N LEU A 44 -6.86 1.54 2.91
CA LEU A 44 -7.58 0.29 3.15
C LEU A 44 -7.17 -0.37 4.48
N LEU A 45 -5.89 -0.35 4.82
CA LEU A 45 -5.39 -0.84 6.11
C LEU A 45 -5.91 0.01 7.28
N ALA A 46 -5.93 1.32 7.14
CA ALA A 46 -6.50 2.23 8.14
C ALA A 46 -8.01 1.99 8.31
N GLY A 47 -8.75 1.81 7.21
CA GLY A 47 -10.18 1.47 7.23
C GLY A 47 -10.45 0.11 7.88
N LEU A 48 -9.61 -0.89 7.61
CA LEU A 48 -9.68 -2.21 8.24
C LEU A 48 -9.44 -2.12 9.75
N ALA A 49 -8.34 -1.50 10.17
CA ALA A 49 -7.98 -1.38 11.59
C ALA A 49 -9.00 -0.53 12.35
N GLY A 50 -9.39 0.64 11.82
CA GLY A 50 -10.39 1.52 12.41
C GLY A 50 -11.77 0.86 12.51
N GLY A 51 -12.20 0.19 11.45
CA GLY A 51 -13.48 -0.54 11.42
C GLY A 51 -13.52 -1.70 12.40
N LEU A 52 -12.40 -2.44 12.56
CA LEU A 52 -12.32 -3.51 13.58
C LEU A 52 -12.34 -2.96 15.00
N LEU A 53 -11.55 -1.92 15.29
CA LEU A 53 -11.51 -1.32 16.62
C LEU A 53 -12.86 -0.74 17.03
N LEU A 54 -13.50 0.03 16.15
CA LEU A 54 -14.81 0.60 16.38
C LEU A 54 -15.89 -0.49 16.49
N GLY A 55 -15.87 -1.45 15.58
CA GLY A 55 -16.85 -2.52 15.55
C GLY A 55 -16.80 -3.40 16.79
N LEU A 56 -15.60 -3.81 17.22
CA LEU A 56 -15.40 -4.59 18.44
C LEU A 56 -15.75 -3.78 19.69
N GLY A 57 -15.36 -2.49 19.76
CA GLY A 57 -15.73 -1.62 20.85
C GLY A 57 -17.24 -1.46 20.99
N LEU A 58 -17.95 -1.19 19.89
CA LEU A 58 -19.41 -1.07 19.88
C LEU A 58 -20.10 -2.41 20.19
N ALA A 59 -19.58 -3.53 19.70
CA ALA A 59 -20.08 -4.86 20.03
C ALA A 59 -19.91 -5.18 21.51
N GLY A 60 -18.80 -4.77 22.13
CA GLY A 60 -18.58 -4.89 23.56
C GLY A 60 -19.60 -4.09 24.37
N VAL A 61 -19.84 -2.84 23.99
CA VAL A 61 -20.87 -1.99 24.64
C VAL A 61 -22.28 -2.59 24.44
N ALA A 62 -22.59 -3.04 23.23
CA ALA A 62 -23.86 -3.69 22.93
C ALA A 62 -24.07 -4.97 23.79
N GLY A 63 -23.01 -5.76 23.97
CA GLY A 63 -23.03 -6.95 24.84
C GLY A 63 -23.29 -6.60 26.29
N LEU A 64 -22.64 -5.55 26.81
CA LEU A 64 -22.87 -5.05 28.18
C LEU A 64 -24.32 -4.57 28.37
N LEU A 65 -24.85 -3.82 27.41
CA LEU A 65 -26.25 -3.36 27.44
C LEU A 65 -27.23 -4.51 27.39
N ALA A 66 -26.99 -5.51 26.56
CA ALA A 66 -27.81 -6.71 26.47
C ALA A 66 -27.81 -7.55 27.76
N ALA A 67 -26.68 -7.55 28.48
CA ALA A 67 -26.56 -8.23 29.78
C ALA A 67 -27.21 -7.44 30.91
N ALA A 68 -27.20 -6.11 30.86
CA ALA A 68 -27.70 -5.24 31.92
C ALA A 68 -29.20 -4.95 31.84
N LEU A 69 -29.80 -5.00 30.65
CA LEU A 69 -31.20 -4.62 30.40
C LEU A 69 -31.99 -5.78 29.77
N PRO A 70 -33.21 -6.05 30.26
CA PRO A 70 -34.08 -7.05 29.62
C PRO A 70 -34.46 -6.58 28.22
N MET A 71 -34.38 -7.46 27.24
CA MET A 71 -34.67 -7.14 25.82
C MET A 71 -36.08 -6.60 25.60
N ALA A 72 -37.02 -6.99 26.45
CA ALA A 72 -38.44 -6.55 26.39
C ALA A 72 -38.60 -5.05 26.75
N ALA A 73 -37.66 -4.48 27.49
CA ALA A 73 -37.69 -3.07 27.90
C ALA A 73 -37.00 -2.11 26.89
N MET A 74 -36.37 -2.66 25.85
CA MET A 74 -35.68 -1.87 24.85
C MET A 74 -36.62 -1.49 23.69
N PRO A 75 -36.74 -0.20 23.34
CA PRO A 75 -37.59 0.26 22.23
C PRO A 75 -37.12 -0.22 20.85
N ALA A 76 -35.81 -0.56 20.69
CA ALA A 76 -35.25 -0.99 19.42
C ALA A 76 -34.06 -1.93 19.63
N PRO A 77 -34.25 -3.19 20.02
CA PRO A 77 -33.19 -4.15 20.33
C PRO A 77 -32.30 -4.50 19.11
N TRP A 78 -32.83 -4.38 17.90
CA TRP A 78 -32.09 -4.59 16.66
C TRP A 78 -30.91 -3.61 16.45
N LEU A 79 -30.94 -2.42 17.04
CA LEU A 79 -29.86 -1.43 16.99
C LEU A 79 -28.58 -1.96 17.66
N LEU A 80 -28.69 -2.82 18.67
CA LEU A 80 -27.54 -3.44 19.32
C LEU A 80 -26.68 -4.28 18.36
N VAL A 81 -27.30 -4.80 17.31
CA VAL A 81 -26.61 -5.56 16.27
C VAL A 81 -26.26 -4.66 15.08
N ALA A 82 -27.18 -3.80 14.66
CA ALA A 82 -27.01 -2.94 13.48
C ALA A 82 -25.85 -1.94 13.64
N VAL A 83 -25.70 -1.35 14.82
CA VAL A 83 -24.68 -0.32 15.07
C VAL A 83 -23.24 -0.89 14.95
N PRO A 84 -22.89 -2.02 15.61
CA PRO A 84 -21.55 -2.59 15.42
C PRO A 84 -21.36 -3.28 14.05
N ALA A 85 -22.45 -3.72 13.41
CA ALA A 85 -22.38 -4.36 12.10
C ALA A 85 -21.86 -3.42 10.99
N LEU A 86 -22.15 -2.13 11.05
CA LEU A 86 -21.70 -1.14 10.07
C LEU A 86 -20.16 -1.03 9.99
N PRO A 87 -19.42 -0.73 11.07
CA PRO A 87 -17.98 -0.64 11.01
C PRO A 87 -17.31 -2.01 10.75
N LEU A 88 -17.91 -3.12 11.22
CA LEU A 88 -17.42 -4.45 10.89
C LEU A 88 -17.61 -4.79 9.41
N GLY A 89 -18.73 -4.39 8.81
CA GLY A 89 -18.97 -4.53 7.38
C GLY A 89 -17.98 -3.71 6.54
N LEU A 90 -17.66 -2.48 6.97
CA LEU A 90 -16.63 -1.66 6.36
C LEU A 90 -15.26 -2.33 6.43
N ALA A 91 -14.89 -2.85 7.60
CA ALA A 91 -13.62 -3.58 7.79
C ALA A 91 -13.55 -4.82 6.89
N ALA A 92 -14.63 -5.59 6.78
CA ALA A 92 -14.71 -6.74 5.88
C ALA A 92 -14.57 -6.35 4.41
N GLY A 93 -15.19 -5.23 3.99
CA GLY A 93 -15.03 -4.67 2.65
C GLY A 93 -13.60 -4.24 2.34
N CYS A 94 -12.94 -3.56 3.29
CA CYS A 94 -11.53 -3.19 3.16
C CYS A 94 -10.62 -4.42 3.09
N ALA A 95 -10.87 -5.46 3.91
CA ALA A 95 -10.11 -6.70 3.86
C ALA A 95 -10.25 -7.42 2.51
N TRP A 96 -11.46 -7.44 1.97
CA TRP A 96 -11.73 -8.04 0.67
C TRP A 96 -11.07 -7.26 -0.48
N ALA A 97 -11.13 -5.93 -0.44
CA ALA A 97 -10.44 -5.05 -1.39
C ALA A 97 -8.92 -5.26 -1.33
N LEU A 98 -8.32 -5.37 -0.14
CA LEU A 98 -6.90 -5.67 0.04
C LEU A 98 -6.49 -7.01 -0.58
N ARG A 99 -7.34 -8.03 -0.49
CA ARG A 99 -7.08 -9.35 -1.10
C ARG A 99 -7.12 -9.31 -2.63
N ARG A 100 -7.90 -8.39 -3.20
CA ARG A 100 -8.02 -8.21 -4.65
C ARG A 100 -6.92 -7.35 -5.26
N GLN A 101 -6.23 -6.53 -4.45
CA GLN A 101 -5.12 -5.75 -4.95
C GLN A 101 -3.96 -6.67 -5.35
N PRO A 102 -3.37 -6.48 -6.54
CA PRO A 102 -2.18 -7.22 -6.94
C PRO A 102 -1.08 -6.92 -5.92
N GLN A 103 -0.44 -7.97 -5.43
CA GLN A 103 0.70 -7.81 -4.53
C GLN A 103 1.84 -7.15 -5.30
N VAL A 104 2.06 -5.86 -5.03
CA VAL A 104 3.16 -5.07 -5.63
C VAL A 104 4.53 -5.65 -5.24
N TRP A 105 4.57 -6.42 -4.16
CA TRP A 105 5.74 -7.15 -3.69
C TRP A 105 5.46 -8.65 -3.73
N SER A 106 5.40 -9.23 -4.92
CA SER A 106 5.42 -10.67 -5.01
C SER A 106 6.84 -11.14 -4.76
N SER A 107 7.01 -11.97 -3.74
CA SER A 107 8.27 -12.68 -3.48
C SER A 107 8.76 -13.47 -4.71
N ALA A 108 7.89 -13.74 -5.66
CA ALA A 108 8.19 -14.33 -6.96
C ALA A 108 9.05 -13.42 -7.84
N LEU A 109 8.73 -12.13 -7.94
CA LEU A 109 9.52 -11.15 -8.71
C LEU A 109 10.93 -10.94 -8.11
N LEU A 110 11.03 -10.89 -6.79
CA LEU A 110 12.32 -10.82 -6.11
C LEU A 110 13.15 -12.10 -6.33
N ARG A 111 12.52 -13.28 -6.28
CA ARG A 111 13.20 -14.55 -6.56
C ARG A 111 13.66 -14.67 -8.00
N GLU A 112 12.86 -14.18 -8.93
CA GLU A 112 13.18 -14.18 -10.37
C GLU A 112 14.35 -13.24 -10.66
N GLN A 113 14.37 -12.03 -10.08
CA GLN A 113 15.50 -11.11 -10.20
C GLN A 113 16.77 -11.67 -9.53
N MET A 114 16.68 -12.26 -8.35
CA MET A 114 17.81 -12.90 -7.69
C MET A 114 18.35 -14.11 -8.47
N ALA A 115 17.48 -14.85 -9.16
CA ALA A 115 17.89 -15.98 -10.00
C ALA A 115 18.63 -15.51 -11.25
N ILE A 116 18.19 -14.40 -11.87
CA ILE A 116 18.86 -13.80 -13.04
C ILE A 116 20.24 -13.23 -12.63
N ASP A 117 20.31 -12.51 -11.51
CA ASP A 117 21.57 -11.97 -11.00
C ASP A 117 22.57 -13.08 -10.61
N ALA A 118 22.09 -14.18 -10.03
CA ALA A 118 22.92 -15.33 -9.71
C ALA A 118 23.43 -16.03 -10.98
N ALA A 119 22.64 -16.13 -12.04
CA ALA A 119 23.04 -16.69 -13.32
C ALA A 119 24.12 -15.85 -14.00
N LEU A 120 23.97 -14.51 -13.98
CA LEU A 120 24.97 -13.57 -14.52
C LEU A 120 26.30 -13.65 -13.76
N LEU A 121 26.26 -13.78 -12.43
CA LEU A 121 27.46 -13.94 -11.61
C LEU A 121 28.18 -15.28 -11.88
N HIS A 122 27.43 -16.34 -12.17
CA HIS A 122 28.01 -17.63 -12.56
C HIS A 122 28.71 -17.58 -13.92
N GLU A 123 28.14 -16.85 -14.87
CA GLU A 123 28.69 -16.69 -16.22
C GLU A 123 29.97 -15.85 -16.21
N VAL A 124 30.02 -14.79 -15.41
CA VAL A 124 31.22 -13.95 -15.22
C VAL A 124 32.35 -14.72 -14.50
N ASN A 125 32.02 -15.63 -13.60
CA ASN A 125 33.02 -16.42 -12.85
C ASN A 125 33.52 -17.66 -13.61
N ALA A 126 32.79 -18.05 -14.68
CA ALA A 126 33.16 -19.17 -15.55
C ALA A 126 34.02 -18.76 -16.78
N ALA A 127 34.11 -17.44 -17.02
CA ALA A 127 34.94 -16.87 -18.07
C ALA A 127 36.31 -16.44 -17.53
#